data_1ca7394165f50fe876b2c8b02fc38f59
#
_entry.id   1ca7394165f50fe876b2c8b02fc38f59
#
_cell.length_a   1.000
_cell.length_b   1.000
_cell.length_c   1.000
_cell.angle_alpha   90.00
_cell.angle_beta   90.00
_cell.angle_gamma   90.00
#
_symmetry.space_group_name_H-M   'P 1'
#
loop_
_entity.id
_entity.type
_entity.pdbx_description
1 polymer ?
#
loop_
_entity_poly.entity_id
_entity_poly.type
_entity_poly.pdbx_seq_one_letter_code
_entity_poly.pdbx_strand_id
1 'polypeptide(L)'
;MGTNHTTQSDSLIQWPSNPVGYVAILLAFITGLIHLVATTRAIEMSVVLAVLFVLNGLGFLGGAALYLTRFWRRSMFIVAAVYALVTILALFPFRGWGIEAFYMDGAINPIVTITKVAEAFLVIVSVYLYKIIGK
;
A
#
# COMPACT_ATOMS: atom_id res chain seq x y z
N MET A 1 15.17 -7.38 39.36
CA MET A 1 15.42 -7.57 38.67
C MET A 1 14.83 -7.88 37.46
N GLY A 2 15.03 -8.21 36.49
CA GLY A 2 14.46 -8.74 35.32
C GLY A 2 13.39 -7.94 34.65
N THR A 3 13.37 -6.68 34.85
CA THR A 3 12.30 -5.86 34.28
C THR A 3 12.64 -5.32 32.89
N ASN A 4 13.85 -5.57 32.43
CA ASN A 4 14.29 -4.98 31.17
C ASN A 4 13.55 -5.51 29.95
N HIS A 5 13.06 -6.72 30.01
CA HIS A 5 12.38 -7.32 28.88
C HIS A 5 11.05 -6.68 28.55
N THR A 6 10.50 -5.90 29.44
CA THR A 6 9.22 -5.25 29.19
C THR A 6 9.37 -3.95 28.39
N THR A 7 10.59 -3.38 28.37
CA THR A 7 10.76 -2.09 27.70
C THR A 7 10.53 -2.16 26.23
N GLN A 8 10.88 -3.26 25.57
CA GLN A 8 10.69 -3.39 24.14
C GLN A 8 9.23 -3.39 23.75
N SER A 9 8.39 -4.08 24.50
CA SER A 9 6.97 -4.15 24.18
C SER A 9 6.26 -2.82 24.38
N ASP A 10 6.87 -1.93 25.18
CA ASP A 10 6.30 -0.61 25.43
C ASP A 10 6.79 0.42 24.43
N SER A 11 7.73 0.08 23.58
CA SER A 11 8.21 1.01 22.56
C SER A 11 7.13 1.28 21.52
N LEU A 12 6.99 2.54 21.15
CA LEU A 12 6.05 2.92 20.10
C LEU A 12 6.44 2.31 18.76
N ILE A 13 7.72 2.34 18.44
CA ILE A 13 8.23 1.81 17.17
C ILE A 13 8.57 0.36 17.33
N GLN A 14 8.02 -0.48 16.45
CA GLN A 14 8.31 -1.91 16.43
C GLN A 14 8.63 -2.34 15.01
N TRP A 15 9.89 -2.69 14.80
CA TRP A 15 10.36 -3.10 13.49
C TRP A 15 9.81 -4.49 13.14
N PRO A 16 9.55 -4.76 11.86
CA PRO A 16 9.10 -6.10 11.46
C PRO A 16 10.11 -7.17 11.83
N SER A 17 9.64 -8.27 12.39
CA SER A 17 10.47 -9.40 12.72
C SER A 17 10.79 -10.25 11.49
N ASN A 18 9.95 -10.18 10.47
CA ASN A 18 10.10 -10.95 9.24
C ASN A 18 10.59 -10.02 8.12
N PRO A 19 11.64 -10.44 7.36
CA PRO A 19 12.15 -9.62 6.25
C PRO A 19 11.08 -9.23 5.22
N VAL A 20 10.07 -10.08 5.02
CA VAL A 20 8.98 -9.80 4.09
C VAL A 20 8.20 -8.56 4.53
N GLY A 21 8.20 -8.25 5.83
CA GLY A 21 7.57 -7.03 6.32
C GLY A 21 8.20 -5.77 5.74
N TYR A 22 9.51 -5.78 5.53
CA TYR A 22 10.18 -4.64 4.91
C TYR A 22 9.82 -4.50 3.43
N VAL A 23 9.57 -5.64 2.76
CA VAL A 23 9.09 -5.62 1.37
C VAL A 23 7.71 -4.96 1.32
N ALA A 24 6.84 -5.29 2.27
CA ALA A 24 5.51 -4.68 2.33
C ALA A 24 5.61 -3.16 2.51
N ILE A 25 6.50 -2.70 3.39
CA ILE A 25 6.71 -1.28 3.62
C ILE A 25 7.18 -0.60 2.33
N LEU A 26 8.15 -1.20 1.66
CA LEU A 26 8.69 -0.64 0.42
C LEU A 26 7.61 -0.54 -0.66
N LEU A 27 6.82 -1.60 -0.83
CA LEU A 27 5.75 -1.60 -1.82
C LEU A 27 4.69 -0.53 -1.52
N ALA A 28 4.29 -0.42 -0.25
CA ALA A 28 3.32 0.60 0.15
C ALA A 28 3.88 2.01 -0.06
N PHE A 29 5.16 2.19 0.21
CA PHE A 29 5.82 3.48 0.02
C PHE A 29 5.84 3.86 -1.45
N ILE A 30 6.19 2.92 -2.32
CA ILE A 30 6.24 3.16 -3.77
C ILE A 30 4.86 3.57 -4.29
N THR A 31 3.83 2.78 -4.02
CA THR A 31 2.50 3.10 -4.54
C THR A 31 1.95 4.38 -3.90
N GLY A 32 2.23 4.60 -2.60
CA GLY A 32 1.79 5.80 -1.92
C GLY A 32 2.37 7.07 -2.52
N LEU A 33 3.69 7.10 -2.75
CA LEU A 33 4.34 8.25 -3.35
C LEU A 33 3.87 8.49 -4.78
N ILE A 34 3.72 7.44 -5.56
CA ILE A 34 3.25 7.58 -6.95
C ILE A 34 1.86 8.20 -6.98
N HIS A 35 0.96 7.78 -6.09
CA HIS A 35 -0.38 8.35 -6.04
C HIS A 35 -0.34 9.84 -5.67
N LEU A 36 0.52 10.23 -4.73
CA LEU A 36 0.63 11.64 -4.37
C LEU A 36 1.18 12.47 -5.51
N VAL A 37 2.22 11.99 -6.19
CA VAL A 37 2.80 12.69 -7.33
C VAL A 37 1.79 12.77 -8.48
N ALA A 38 1.08 11.68 -8.74
CA ALA A 38 0.11 11.61 -9.82
C ALA A 38 -1.12 12.50 -9.57
N THR A 39 -1.32 12.97 -8.34
CA THR A 39 -2.40 13.90 -8.02
C THR A 39 -2.33 15.16 -8.88
N THR A 40 -1.13 15.61 -9.23
CA THR A 40 -0.95 16.81 -10.06
C THR A 40 -1.57 16.64 -11.44
N ARG A 41 -1.56 15.40 -11.96
CA ARG A 41 -2.20 15.11 -13.24
C ARG A 41 -3.69 14.86 -13.05
N ALA A 42 -4.05 14.18 -11.98
CA ALA A 42 -5.43 13.83 -11.69
C ALA A 42 -6.31 15.07 -11.54
N ILE A 43 -5.77 16.14 -10.95
CA ILE A 43 -6.54 17.36 -10.72
C ILE A 43 -6.92 18.06 -12.02
N GLU A 44 -6.12 17.86 -13.08
CA GLU A 44 -6.44 18.42 -14.39
C GLU A 44 -7.63 17.70 -15.04
N MET A 45 -7.89 16.48 -14.60
CA MET A 45 -9.02 15.69 -15.12
C MET A 45 -10.26 15.85 -14.26
N SER A 46 -10.11 15.81 -12.94
CA SER A 46 -11.22 15.85 -12.00
C SER A 46 -10.71 16.13 -10.61
N VAL A 47 -11.37 17.06 -9.92
CA VAL A 47 -11.07 17.33 -8.50
C VAL A 47 -11.36 16.09 -7.64
N VAL A 48 -12.44 15.37 -7.96
CA VAL A 48 -12.79 14.16 -7.23
C VAL A 48 -11.67 13.12 -7.35
N LEU A 49 -11.16 12.93 -8.57
CA LEU A 49 -10.08 11.98 -8.80
C LEU A 49 -8.83 12.39 -8.03
N ALA A 50 -8.50 13.69 -8.02
CA ALA A 50 -7.35 14.18 -7.27
C ALA A 50 -7.49 13.91 -5.78
N VAL A 51 -8.67 14.14 -5.21
CA VAL A 51 -8.92 13.86 -3.80
C VAL A 51 -8.75 12.38 -3.51
N LEU A 52 -9.28 11.51 -4.37
CA LEU A 52 -9.12 10.07 -4.21
C LEU A 52 -7.66 9.65 -4.27
N PHE A 53 -6.87 10.26 -5.15
CA PHE A 53 -5.44 9.96 -5.26
C PHE A 53 -4.69 10.36 -3.99
N VAL A 54 -4.99 11.54 -3.44
CA VAL A 54 -4.36 11.99 -2.20
C VAL A 54 -4.71 11.05 -1.06
N LEU A 55 -6.00 10.74 -0.91
CA LEU A 55 -6.45 9.85 0.17
C LEU A 55 -5.81 8.47 0.04
N ASN A 56 -5.74 7.96 -1.19
CA ASN A 56 -5.17 6.66 -1.43
C ASN A 56 -3.66 6.64 -1.12
N GLY A 57 -2.94 7.66 -1.57
CA GLY A 57 -1.51 7.78 -1.29
C GLY A 57 -1.23 7.89 0.20
N LEU A 58 -1.97 8.74 0.89
CA LEU A 58 -1.81 8.90 2.33
C LEU A 58 -2.19 7.62 3.07
N GLY A 59 -3.17 6.86 2.56
CA GLY A 59 -3.55 5.59 3.15
C GLY A 59 -2.42 4.56 3.09
N PHE A 60 -1.74 4.46 1.95
CA PHE A 60 -0.60 3.55 1.83
C PHE A 60 0.55 3.97 2.74
N LEU A 61 0.89 5.26 2.74
CA LEU A 61 1.98 5.77 3.58
C LEU A 61 1.62 5.67 5.06
N GLY A 62 0.39 6.02 5.41
CA GLY A 62 -0.09 5.92 6.79
C GLY A 62 -0.14 4.48 7.27
N GLY A 63 -0.54 3.56 6.40
CA GLY A 63 -0.54 2.14 6.71
C GLY A 63 0.86 1.62 6.96
N ALA A 64 1.83 2.02 6.14
CA ALA A 64 3.22 1.63 6.34
C ALA A 64 3.75 2.18 7.66
N ALA A 65 3.43 3.43 7.97
CA ALA A 65 3.84 4.03 9.25
C ALA A 65 3.20 3.28 10.43
N LEU A 66 1.92 2.97 10.33
CA LEU A 66 1.22 2.25 11.38
C LEU A 66 1.80 0.85 11.60
N TYR A 67 2.22 0.20 10.52
CA TYR A 67 2.83 -1.12 10.60
C TYR A 67 4.12 -1.10 11.43
N LEU A 68 4.82 0.02 11.44
CA LEU A 68 6.04 0.18 12.23
C LEU A 68 5.76 0.52 13.70
N THR A 69 4.51 0.53 14.11
CA THR A 69 4.15 0.85 15.49
C THR A 69 3.62 -0.38 16.23
N ARG A 70 3.60 -0.28 17.53
CA ARG A 70 3.05 -1.34 18.40
C ARG A 70 1.54 -1.52 18.24
N PHE A 71 0.87 -0.58 17.54
CA PHE A 71 -0.58 -0.64 17.36
C PHE A 71 -1.01 -1.54 16.22
N TRP A 72 -0.05 -2.01 15.42
CA TRP A 72 -0.36 -2.90 14.30
C TRP A 72 -0.84 -4.25 14.83
N ARG A 73 -1.91 -4.74 14.26
CA ARG A 73 -2.48 -6.04 14.63
C ARG A 73 -2.52 -6.94 13.41
N ARG A 74 -2.54 -8.23 13.66
CA ARG A 74 -2.58 -9.23 12.59
C ARG A 74 -3.71 -8.95 11.59
N SER A 75 -4.90 -8.59 12.09
CA SER A 75 -6.05 -8.33 11.21
C SER A 75 -5.81 -7.19 10.24
N MET A 76 -4.88 -6.31 10.53
CA MET A 76 -4.59 -5.17 9.65
C MET A 76 -3.92 -5.60 8.36
N PHE A 77 -3.29 -6.78 8.32
CA PHE A 77 -2.78 -7.31 7.07
C PHE A 77 -3.91 -7.61 6.08
N ILE A 78 -5.06 -8.05 6.59
CA ILE A 78 -6.23 -8.27 5.74
C ILE A 78 -6.77 -6.94 5.23
N VAL A 79 -6.81 -5.92 6.09
CA VAL A 79 -7.23 -4.58 5.68
C VAL A 79 -6.29 -4.06 4.59
N ALA A 80 -4.98 -4.24 4.77
CA ALA A 80 -3.99 -3.82 3.78
C ALA A 80 -4.19 -4.55 2.45
N ALA A 81 -4.44 -5.85 2.49
CA ALA A 81 -4.67 -6.64 1.29
C ALA A 81 -5.92 -6.17 0.55
N VAL A 82 -7.01 -5.95 1.27
CA VAL A 82 -8.27 -5.46 0.68
C VAL A 82 -8.08 -4.06 0.13
N TYR A 83 -7.39 -3.21 0.86
CA TYR A 83 -7.13 -1.83 0.43
C TYR A 83 -6.36 -1.82 -0.90
N ALA A 84 -5.28 -2.61 -0.99
CA ALA A 84 -4.50 -2.70 -2.21
C ALA A 84 -5.31 -3.29 -3.35
N LEU A 85 -6.12 -4.31 -3.08
CA LEU A 85 -6.95 -4.93 -4.10
C LEU A 85 -7.99 -3.94 -4.65
N VAL A 86 -8.64 -3.18 -3.77
CA VAL A 86 -9.62 -2.17 -4.19
C VAL A 86 -8.92 -1.10 -5.04
N THR A 87 -7.69 -0.72 -4.67
CA THR A 87 -6.92 0.26 -5.43
C THR A 87 -6.60 -0.27 -6.83
N ILE A 88 -6.26 -1.55 -6.96
CA ILE A 88 -6.04 -2.16 -8.27
C ILE A 88 -7.32 -2.10 -9.10
N LEU A 89 -8.42 -2.53 -8.52
CA LEU A 89 -9.70 -2.59 -9.24
C LEU A 89 -10.21 -1.22 -9.62
N ALA A 90 -9.89 -0.20 -8.84
CA ALA A 90 -10.33 1.17 -9.11
C ALA A 90 -9.74 1.75 -10.40
N LEU A 91 -8.66 1.17 -10.91
CA LEU A 91 -8.07 1.60 -12.17
C LEU A 91 -9.06 1.46 -13.32
N PHE A 92 -9.79 0.36 -13.35
CA PHE A 92 -10.58 -0.02 -14.52
C PHE A 92 -11.79 0.87 -14.80
N PRO A 93 -12.56 1.31 -13.79
CA PRO A 93 -13.66 2.25 -14.07
C PRO A 93 -13.21 3.56 -14.72
N PHE A 94 -11.97 3.98 -14.45
CA PHE A 94 -11.46 5.24 -14.98
C PHE A 94 -10.72 5.08 -16.29
N ARG A 95 -10.19 3.89 -16.60
CA ARG A 95 -9.31 3.71 -17.75
C ARG A 95 -9.71 2.58 -18.69
N GLY A 96 -10.77 1.85 -18.38
CA GLY A 96 -11.23 0.75 -19.23
C GLY A 96 -11.00 -0.62 -18.59
N TRP A 97 -11.83 -1.58 -18.97
CA TRP A 97 -11.87 -2.89 -18.34
C TRP A 97 -11.04 -3.93 -19.07
N GLY A 98 -9.94 -3.53 -19.64
CA GLY A 98 -9.06 -4.45 -20.33
C GLY A 98 -7.62 -3.98 -20.23
N ILE A 99 -6.78 -4.51 -21.11
CA ILE A 99 -5.37 -4.16 -21.14
C ILE A 99 -5.17 -2.68 -21.47
N GLU A 100 -6.16 -2.07 -22.11
CA GLU A 100 -6.08 -0.65 -22.44
C GLU A 100 -5.95 0.24 -21.20
N ALA A 101 -6.35 -0.24 -20.02
CA ALA A 101 -6.21 0.51 -18.78
C ALA A 101 -4.73 0.84 -18.46
N PHE A 102 -3.81 0.06 -19.00
CA PHE A 102 -2.37 0.22 -18.78
C PHE A 102 -1.70 1.03 -19.88
N TYR A 103 -2.45 1.45 -20.89
CA TYR A 103 -1.89 2.15 -22.04
C TYR A 103 -2.17 3.66 -21.94
N MET A 104 -1.24 4.43 -22.51
CA MET A 104 -1.39 5.86 -22.67
C MET A 104 -0.72 6.22 -23.98
N ASP A 105 -1.45 6.94 -24.85
CA ASP A 105 -0.94 7.38 -26.16
C ASP A 105 -0.42 6.21 -27.00
N GLY A 106 -1.11 5.07 -26.94
CA GLY A 106 -0.79 3.91 -27.76
C GLY A 106 0.33 3.03 -27.23
N ALA A 107 0.87 3.34 -26.06
CA ALA A 107 1.95 2.56 -25.47
C ALA A 107 1.66 2.27 -23.98
N ILE A 108 2.30 1.23 -23.46
CA ILE A 108 2.16 0.90 -22.05
C ILE A 108 2.69 2.05 -21.21
N ASN A 109 1.88 2.49 -20.23
CA ASN A 109 2.30 3.51 -19.29
C ASN A 109 3.11 2.86 -18.17
N PRO A 110 4.43 3.12 -18.08
CA PRO A 110 5.25 2.45 -17.08
C PRO A 110 4.87 2.81 -15.65
N ILE A 111 4.41 4.03 -15.40
CA ILE A 111 4.04 4.46 -14.05
C ILE A 111 2.81 3.70 -13.57
N VAL A 112 1.77 3.59 -14.41
CA VAL A 112 0.57 2.82 -14.07
C VAL A 112 0.93 1.35 -13.85
N THR A 113 1.75 0.79 -14.72
CA THR A 113 2.13 -0.62 -14.66
C THR A 113 2.91 -0.90 -13.37
N ILE A 114 3.92 -0.09 -13.07
CA ILE A 114 4.72 -0.27 -11.85
C ILE A 114 3.84 -0.17 -10.61
N THR A 115 2.94 0.81 -10.58
CA THR A 115 2.06 1.01 -9.44
C THR A 115 1.16 -0.21 -9.23
N LYS A 116 0.55 -0.73 -10.30
CA LYS A 116 -0.36 -1.86 -10.17
C LYS A 116 0.37 -3.16 -9.84
N VAL A 117 1.58 -3.35 -10.36
CA VAL A 117 2.41 -4.49 -9.99
C VAL A 117 2.78 -4.42 -8.50
N ALA A 118 3.18 -3.23 -8.03
CA ALA A 118 3.52 -3.05 -6.61
C ALA A 118 2.30 -3.36 -5.72
N GLU A 119 1.12 -2.92 -6.12
CA GLU A 119 -0.11 -3.18 -5.36
C GLU A 119 -0.47 -4.66 -5.37
N ALA A 120 -0.29 -5.35 -6.49
CA ALA A 120 -0.55 -6.78 -6.58
C ALA A 120 0.38 -7.56 -5.65
N PHE A 121 1.67 -7.22 -5.65
CA PHE A 121 2.61 -7.85 -4.73
C PHE A 121 2.27 -7.52 -3.28
N LEU A 122 1.78 -6.32 -3.01
CA LEU A 122 1.39 -5.93 -1.67
C LEU A 122 0.21 -6.78 -1.16
N VAL A 123 -0.75 -7.10 -2.03
CA VAL A 123 -1.83 -8.02 -1.68
C VAL A 123 -1.25 -9.37 -1.27
N ILE A 124 -0.36 -9.92 -2.11
CA ILE A 124 0.25 -11.23 -1.87
C ILE A 124 1.04 -11.24 -0.57
N VAL A 125 1.89 -10.24 -0.39
CA VAL A 125 2.74 -10.13 0.79
C VAL A 125 1.90 -9.95 2.06
N SER A 126 0.84 -9.15 1.99
CA SER A 126 -0.03 -8.91 3.15
C SER A 126 -0.75 -10.20 3.57
N VAL A 127 -1.25 -10.97 2.62
CA VAL A 127 -1.89 -12.26 2.91
C VAL A 127 -0.88 -13.24 3.50
N TYR A 128 0.33 -13.27 2.93
CA TYR A 128 1.39 -14.13 3.43
C TYR A 128 1.73 -13.79 4.89
N LEU A 129 1.91 -12.52 5.18
CA LEU A 129 2.23 -12.07 6.55
C LEU A 129 1.09 -12.37 7.52
N TYR A 130 -0.14 -12.22 7.06
CA TYR A 130 -1.30 -12.59 7.86
C TYR A 130 -1.24 -14.05 8.28
N LYS A 131 -0.87 -14.91 7.35
CA LYS A 131 -0.85 -16.35 7.62
C LYS A 131 0.27 -16.75 8.56
N ILE A 132 1.47 -16.21 8.37
CA ILE A 132 2.62 -16.64 9.19
C ILE A 132 2.61 -16.00 10.57
N ILE A 133 2.16 -14.76 10.70
CA ILE A 133 2.17 -14.04 11.98
C ILE A 133 1.06 -14.55 12.89
N GLY A 134 0.02 -15.13 12.32
CA GLY A 134 -1.09 -15.65 13.10
C GLY A 134 -0.76 -16.89 13.91
N LYS A 135 0.45 -17.38 13.78
CA LYS A 135 0.83 -18.54 14.58
C LYS A 135 1.23 -18.17 16.03
#